data_673ea2da72e4f82dcce6c462df623dd4
#
_entry.id   673ea2da72e4f82dcce6c462df623dd4
#
_cell.length_a   1.000
_cell.length_b   1.000
_cell.length_c   1.000
_cell.angle_alpha   90.00
_cell.angle_beta   90.00
_cell.angle_gamma   90.00
#
_symmetry.space_group_name_H-M   'P 1'
#
loop_
_entity.id
_entity.type
_entity.pdbx_description
1 polymer ?
#
loop_
_entity_poly.entity_id
_entity_poly.type
_entity_poly.pdbx_seq_one_letter_code
_entity_poly.pdbx_strand_id
1 'polypeptide(L)'
;QHLGWPLLADVQSQLRFTPQAITHVDLALHHPGFQQQLAAATVVLQVGGRLISKRLSQFVSQHAWQVRWQLDASTERLAPDYRLDRRLIAPIAAWCQQHIACTPAAPRWDRLAASTAPLARLLEQQLGRWSELGLAHRLCALLPGPLLLGNSLPVSGVISTPSR
;
A
#
# COMPACT_ATOMS: atom_id res chain seq x y z
N GLN A 1 -13.96 -1.02 1.21
CA GLN A 1 -14.82 -0.27 0.26
C GLN A 1 -15.88 0.55 0.99
N HIS A 2 -16.54 -0.02 2.02
CA HIS A 2 -17.64 0.66 2.73
C HIS A 2 -17.26 1.98 3.41
N LEU A 3 -16.01 2.14 3.81
CA LEU A 3 -15.56 3.36 4.50
C LEU A 3 -15.26 4.53 3.55
N GLY A 4 -15.18 4.30 2.23
CA GLY A 4 -14.76 5.33 1.26
C GLY A 4 -13.32 5.81 1.47
N TRP A 5 -12.49 5.05 2.18
CA TRP A 5 -11.09 5.38 2.47
C TRP A 5 -10.16 4.91 1.35
N PRO A 6 -9.03 5.61 1.14
CA PRO A 6 -8.02 5.14 0.21
C PRO A 6 -7.41 3.83 0.72
N LEU A 7 -7.23 2.88 -0.19
CA LEU A 7 -6.56 1.62 0.09
C LEU A 7 -5.12 1.69 -0.45
N LEU A 8 -4.16 1.73 0.47
CA LEU A 8 -2.74 1.67 0.16
C LEU A 8 -2.26 0.24 0.42
N ALA A 9 -2.12 -0.55 -0.63
CA ALA A 9 -1.76 -1.96 -0.52
C ALA A 9 -0.25 -2.16 -0.69
N ASP A 10 0.38 -2.77 0.31
CA ASP A 10 1.78 -3.19 0.25
C ASP A 10 1.98 -4.35 -0.73
N VAL A 11 3.23 -4.58 -1.13
CA VAL A 11 3.62 -5.66 -2.06
C VAL A 11 3.20 -7.05 -1.58
N GLN A 12 3.16 -7.29 -0.29
CA GLN A 12 2.70 -8.57 0.29
C GLN A 12 1.17 -8.72 0.29
N SER A 13 0.44 -7.64 0.03
CA SER A 13 -1.02 -7.67 0.03
C SER A 13 -1.56 -8.04 -1.34
N GLN A 14 -2.36 -9.10 -1.41
CA GLN A 14 -3.10 -9.43 -2.62
C GLN A 14 -4.11 -8.35 -3.03
N LEU A 15 -4.47 -7.46 -2.11
CA LEU A 15 -5.39 -6.35 -2.39
C LEU A 15 -4.82 -5.32 -3.35
N ARG A 16 -3.50 -5.30 -3.59
CA ARG A 16 -2.86 -4.44 -4.59
C ARG A 16 -3.38 -4.64 -6.01
N PHE A 17 -3.96 -5.80 -6.29
CA PHE A 17 -4.54 -6.13 -7.59
C PHE A 17 -6.02 -5.73 -7.71
N THR A 18 -6.60 -5.14 -6.67
CA THR A 18 -7.98 -4.67 -6.71
C THR A 18 -8.07 -3.27 -7.34
N PRO A 19 -9.13 -2.98 -8.12
CA PRO A 19 -9.29 -1.66 -8.75
C PRO A 19 -9.33 -0.49 -7.76
N GLN A 20 -9.60 -0.77 -6.51
CA GLN A 20 -9.71 0.25 -5.44
C GLN A 20 -8.38 0.58 -4.78
N ALA A 21 -7.33 -0.22 -5.02
CA ALA A 21 -6.02 0.06 -4.47
C ALA A 21 -5.36 1.21 -5.22
N ILE A 22 -4.78 2.13 -4.48
CA ILE A 22 -3.92 3.17 -5.04
C ILE A 22 -2.59 2.52 -5.38
N THR A 23 -2.25 2.54 -6.66
CA THR A 23 -1.02 1.95 -7.18
C THR A 23 0.17 2.90 -7.05
N HIS A 24 1.39 2.37 -7.15
CA HIS A 24 2.64 3.15 -7.18
C HIS A 24 2.87 4.09 -5.99
N VAL A 25 2.28 3.78 -4.83
CA VAL A 25 2.35 4.63 -3.62
C VAL A 25 3.79 4.94 -3.23
N ASP A 26 4.69 3.97 -3.32
CA ASP A 26 6.10 4.14 -2.95
C ASP A 26 6.81 5.19 -3.82
N LEU A 27 6.49 5.23 -5.10
CA LEU A 27 6.98 6.26 -6.02
C LEU A 27 6.24 7.59 -5.84
N ALA A 28 4.93 7.55 -5.67
CA ALA A 28 4.12 8.74 -5.49
C ALA A 28 4.53 9.53 -4.23
N LEU A 29 4.98 8.83 -3.19
CA LEU A 29 5.50 9.43 -1.97
C LEU A 29 6.81 10.23 -2.15
N HIS A 30 7.46 10.21 -3.32
CA HIS A 30 8.51 11.16 -3.65
C HIS A 30 7.96 12.56 -4.01
N HIS A 31 6.69 12.63 -4.42
CA HIS A 31 6.10 13.89 -4.85
C HIS A 31 5.46 14.62 -3.67
N PRO A 32 5.89 15.86 -3.34
CA PRO A 32 5.35 16.60 -2.19
C PRO A 32 3.84 16.80 -2.24
N GLY A 33 3.28 17.03 -3.42
CA GLY A 33 1.84 17.20 -3.60
C GLY A 33 1.03 15.94 -3.27
N PHE A 34 1.57 14.74 -3.55
CA PHE A 34 0.94 13.49 -3.14
C PHE A 34 1.00 13.31 -1.63
N GLN A 35 2.17 13.58 -1.03
CA GLN A 35 2.32 13.55 0.42
C GLN A 35 1.35 14.50 1.11
N GLN A 36 1.20 15.73 0.60
CA GLN A 36 0.29 16.73 1.14
C GLN A 36 -1.17 16.28 1.05
N GLN A 37 -1.58 15.68 -0.08
CA GLN A 37 -2.92 15.13 -0.21
C GLN A 37 -3.16 13.99 0.77
N LEU A 38 -2.20 13.08 0.91
CA LEU A 38 -2.30 11.96 1.84
C LEU A 38 -2.27 12.43 3.30
N ALA A 39 -1.50 13.49 3.60
CA ALA A 39 -1.41 14.09 4.92
C ALA A 39 -2.71 14.80 5.38
N ALA A 40 -3.68 15.01 4.48
CA ALA A 40 -5.01 15.47 4.86
C ALA A 40 -5.82 14.39 5.61
N ALA A 41 -5.39 13.13 5.56
CA ALA A 41 -6.00 12.07 6.35
C ALA A 41 -5.61 12.21 7.83
N THR A 42 -6.59 12.08 8.71
CA THR A 42 -6.39 12.17 10.17
C THR A 42 -6.41 10.81 10.86
N VAL A 43 -6.92 9.80 10.17
CA VAL A 43 -7.09 8.44 10.71
C VAL A 43 -6.38 7.44 9.79
N VAL A 44 -5.65 6.51 10.39
CA VAL A 44 -5.07 5.37 9.68
C VAL A 44 -5.42 4.06 10.37
N LEU A 45 -5.87 3.10 9.58
CA LEU A 45 -6.03 1.71 9.98
C LEU A 45 -5.03 0.87 9.18
N GLN A 46 -3.98 0.41 9.83
CA GLN A 46 -3.06 -0.58 9.27
C GLN A 46 -3.63 -1.98 9.48
N VAL A 47 -3.78 -2.74 8.41
CA VAL A 47 -4.25 -4.13 8.46
C VAL A 47 -3.08 -5.05 8.14
N GLY A 48 -2.79 -5.96 9.06
CA GLY A 48 -1.62 -6.84 9.02
C GLY A 48 -0.43 -6.28 9.78
N GLY A 49 0.69 -6.97 9.65
CA GLY A 49 1.92 -6.71 10.39
C GLY A 49 2.77 -5.57 9.80
N ARG A 50 4.03 -5.91 9.49
CA ARG A 50 5.02 -4.93 9.04
C ARG A 50 4.82 -4.53 7.57
N LEU A 51 4.89 -3.23 7.29
CA LEU A 51 4.96 -2.72 5.93
C LEU A 51 6.36 -2.94 5.34
N ILE A 52 6.44 -3.47 4.12
CA ILE A 52 7.70 -3.67 3.39
C ILE A 52 8.18 -2.35 2.77
N SER A 53 7.27 -1.54 2.24
CA SER A 53 7.62 -0.24 1.71
C SER A 53 8.20 0.66 2.80
N LYS A 54 9.49 0.97 2.69
CA LYS A 54 10.20 1.86 3.61
C LYS A 54 9.57 3.26 3.64
N ARG A 55 9.22 3.80 2.47
CA ARG A 55 8.65 5.15 2.37
C ARG A 55 7.26 5.23 2.97
N LEU A 56 6.41 4.26 2.67
CA LEU A 56 5.09 4.19 3.27
C LEU A 56 5.19 4.03 4.78
N SER A 57 6.07 3.15 5.25
CA SER A 57 6.33 2.96 6.69
C SER A 57 6.82 4.25 7.36
N GLN A 58 7.75 4.97 6.72
CA GLN A 58 8.23 6.27 7.21
C GLN A 58 7.12 7.31 7.25
N PHE A 59 6.33 7.43 6.17
CA PHE A 59 5.21 8.36 6.14
C PHE A 59 4.21 8.06 7.26
N VAL A 60 3.81 6.80 7.42
CA VAL A 60 2.87 6.38 8.47
C VAL A 60 3.43 6.65 9.87
N SER A 61 4.74 6.47 10.08
CA SER A 61 5.36 6.71 11.40
C SER A 61 5.60 8.18 11.73
N GLN A 62 5.81 9.02 10.72
CA GLN A 62 6.16 10.44 10.92
C GLN A 62 4.93 11.36 10.93
N HIS A 63 3.86 10.97 10.24
CA HIS A 63 2.65 11.78 10.19
C HIS A 63 1.94 11.84 11.54
N ALA A 64 1.41 13.02 11.89
CA ALA A 64 0.66 13.26 13.13
C ALA A 64 -0.81 12.80 12.98
N TRP A 65 -1.04 11.52 13.11
CA TRP A 65 -2.38 10.95 13.08
C TRP A 65 -3.19 11.36 14.31
N GLN A 66 -4.46 11.64 14.15
CA GLN A 66 -5.41 11.75 15.27
C GLN A 66 -5.75 10.35 15.82
N VAL A 67 -5.85 9.36 14.92
CA VAL A 67 -6.09 7.98 15.29
C VAL A 67 -5.21 7.06 14.44
N ARG A 68 -4.42 6.23 15.08
CA ARG A 68 -3.58 5.23 14.44
C ARG A 68 -3.83 3.86 15.05
N TRP A 69 -4.58 3.04 14.34
CA TRP A 69 -4.89 1.68 14.74
C TRP A 69 -4.19 0.66 13.86
N GLN A 70 -3.88 -0.48 14.47
CA GLN A 70 -3.40 -1.67 13.77
C GLN A 70 -4.31 -2.85 14.08
N LEU A 71 -4.78 -3.53 13.03
CA LEU A 71 -5.49 -4.80 13.13
C LEU A 71 -4.56 -5.91 12.62
N ASP A 72 -4.24 -6.87 13.47
CA ASP A 72 -3.37 -7.99 13.13
C ASP A 72 -3.87 -9.27 13.79
N ALA A 73 -3.66 -10.41 13.12
CA ALA A 73 -3.94 -11.72 13.69
C ALA A 73 -2.83 -12.21 14.62
N SER A 74 -1.60 -11.69 14.46
CA SER A 74 -0.44 -12.05 15.27
C SER A 74 -0.40 -11.30 16.59
N THR A 75 0.08 -11.96 17.64
CA THR A 75 0.41 -11.33 18.93
C THR A 75 1.76 -10.63 18.92
N GLU A 76 2.62 -10.94 17.93
CA GLU A 76 3.94 -10.34 17.81
C GLU A 76 3.85 -8.84 17.54
N ARG A 77 4.67 -8.07 18.23
CA ARG A 77 4.70 -6.62 18.08
C ARG A 77 5.73 -6.23 17.03
N LEU A 78 5.25 -5.93 15.82
CA LEU A 78 6.11 -5.59 14.68
C LEU A 78 6.16 -4.09 14.36
N ALA A 79 5.46 -3.25 15.12
CA ALA A 79 5.50 -1.79 14.94
C ALA A 79 6.76 -1.21 15.58
N PRO A 80 7.71 -0.66 14.79
CA PRO A 80 9.01 -0.22 15.32
C PRO A 80 8.97 1.12 16.06
N ASP A 81 7.92 1.91 15.86
CA ASP A 81 7.84 3.31 16.32
C ASP A 81 7.00 3.52 17.59
N TYR A 82 6.36 2.47 18.09
CA TYR A 82 5.56 2.47 19.30
C TYR A 82 4.46 3.56 19.38
N ARG A 83 4.05 4.13 18.25
CA ARG A 83 3.08 5.25 18.16
C ARG A 83 1.66 4.81 17.81
N LEU A 84 1.28 3.58 18.14
CA LEU A 84 -0.08 3.09 17.92
C LEU A 84 -0.98 3.52 19.08
N ASP A 85 -2.14 4.11 18.78
CA ASP A 85 -3.17 4.39 19.78
C ASP A 85 -3.86 3.10 20.20
N ARG A 86 -4.08 2.20 19.25
CA ARG A 86 -4.73 0.92 19.52
C ARG A 86 -4.22 -0.17 18.61
N ARG A 87 -3.97 -1.32 19.21
CA ARG A 87 -3.71 -2.57 18.51
C ARG A 87 -4.85 -3.54 18.76
N LEU A 88 -5.46 -4.02 17.67
CA LEU A 88 -6.53 -4.99 17.68
C LEU A 88 -5.94 -6.34 17.25
N ILE A 89 -6.00 -7.33 18.12
CA ILE A 89 -5.55 -8.70 17.81
C ILE A 89 -6.79 -9.52 17.53
N ALA A 90 -7.03 -9.80 16.26
CA ALA A 90 -8.19 -10.58 15.83
C ALA A 90 -7.95 -11.20 14.45
N PRO A 91 -8.62 -12.30 14.10
CA PRO A 91 -8.67 -12.80 12.73
C PRO A 91 -9.26 -11.72 11.81
N ILE A 92 -8.44 -11.22 10.86
CA ILE A 92 -8.76 -10.05 10.05
C ILE A 92 -10.10 -10.21 9.32
N ALA A 93 -10.35 -11.38 8.71
CA ALA A 93 -11.58 -11.64 7.97
C ALA A 93 -12.82 -11.58 8.88
N ALA A 94 -12.77 -12.19 10.06
CA ALA A 94 -13.86 -12.18 11.02
C ALA A 94 -14.14 -10.76 11.54
N TRP A 95 -13.09 -10.02 11.86
CA TRP A 95 -13.22 -8.62 12.28
C TRP A 95 -13.87 -7.76 11.19
N CYS A 96 -13.46 -7.90 9.94
CA CYS A 96 -14.05 -7.18 8.82
C CYS A 96 -15.53 -7.56 8.63
N GLN A 97 -15.88 -8.82 8.73
CA GLN A 97 -17.28 -9.28 8.62
C GLN A 97 -18.19 -8.67 9.70
N GLN A 98 -17.69 -8.57 10.93
CA GLN A 98 -18.46 -7.97 12.03
C GLN A 98 -18.68 -6.47 11.87
N HIS A 99 -17.79 -5.79 11.13
CA HIS A 99 -17.82 -4.33 10.95
C HIS A 99 -18.30 -3.89 9.57
N ILE A 100 -18.78 -4.82 8.73
CA ILE A 100 -19.28 -4.54 7.38
C ILE A 100 -20.61 -3.77 7.36
N ALA A 101 -21.32 -3.74 8.49
CA ALA A 101 -22.60 -3.06 8.62
C ALA A 101 -22.53 -1.53 8.63
N CYS A 102 -21.35 -0.96 8.44
CA CYS A 102 -21.20 0.50 8.27
C CYS A 102 -21.88 0.94 6.97
N THR A 103 -22.58 2.06 7.01
CA THR A 103 -23.17 2.67 5.82
C THR A 103 -22.03 3.00 4.83
N PRO A 104 -22.12 2.57 3.55
CA PRO A 104 -21.11 2.87 2.58
C PRO A 104 -20.92 4.38 2.43
N ALA A 105 -19.68 4.84 2.54
CA ALA A 105 -19.34 6.24 2.28
C ALA A 105 -18.89 6.42 0.84
N ALA A 106 -19.21 7.56 0.24
CA ALA A 106 -18.71 7.90 -1.08
C ALA A 106 -17.15 7.95 -1.07
N PRO A 107 -16.49 7.50 -2.13
CA PRO A 107 -15.04 7.62 -2.25
C PRO A 107 -14.62 9.08 -2.14
N ARG A 108 -13.71 9.37 -1.23
CA ARG A 108 -13.22 10.75 -1.01
C ARG A 108 -11.85 10.99 -1.64
N TRP A 109 -11.26 9.95 -2.25
CA TRP A 109 -9.85 9.92 -2.60
C TRP A 109 -9.61 9.65 -4.09
N ASP A 110 -10.60 9.88 -4.95
CA ASP A 110 -10.46 9.72 -6.40
C ASP A 110 -9.33 10.58 -6.97
N ARG A 111 -9.14 11.79 -6.41
CA ARG A 111 -8.04 12.68 -6.81
C ARG A 111 -6.67 12.08 -6.45
N LEU A 112 -6.55 11.41 -5.31
CA LEU A 112 -5.32 10.76 -4.88
C LEU A 112 -5.00 9.57 -5.81
N ALA A 113 -5.98 8.76 -6.14
CA ALA A 113 -5.83 7.67 -7.09
C ALA A 113 -5.47 8.20 -8.49
N ALA A 114 -6.16 9.23 -8.96
CA ALA A 114 -5.88 9.85 -10.25
C ALA A 114 -4.47 10.46 -10.32
N SER A 115 -3.93 10.97 -9.22
CA SER A 115 -2.58 11.55 -9.18
C SER A 115 -1.46 10.52 -9.39
N THR A 116 -1.73 9.22 -9.21
CA THR A 116 -0.76 8.15 -9.48
C THR A 116 -0.82 7.62 -10.91
N ALA A 117 -1.87 7.91 -11.68
CA ALA A 117 -2.02 7.43 -13.05
C ALA A 117 -0.88 7.84 -14.01
N PRO A 118 -0.32 9.08 -13.94
CA PRO A 118 0.84 9.44 -14.75
C PRO A 118 2.08 8.61 -14.46
N LEU A 119 2.23 8.12 -13.22
CA LEU A 119 3.38 7.30 -12.82
C LEU A 119 3.40 5.95 -13.55
N ALA A 120 2.23 5.34 -13.79
CA ALA A 120 2.14 4.11 -14.56
C ALA A 120 2.74 4.27 -15.97
N ARG A 121 2.37 5.35 -16.67
CA ARG A 121 2.89 5.65 -18.01
C ARG A 121 4.40 5.91 -18.01
N LEU A 122 4.88 6.66 -17.02
CA LEU A 122 6.31 6.94 -16.86
C LEU A 122 7.10 5.65 -16.63
N LEU A 123 6.57 4.77 -15.78
CA LEU A 123 7.17 3.46 -15.51
C LEU A 123 7.21 2.59 -16.77
N GLU A 124 6.13 2.48 -17.52
CA GLU A 124 6.09 1.71 -18.77
C GLU A 124 7.19 2.17 -19.74
N GLN A 125 7.40 3.47 -19.87
CA GLN A 125 8.47 4.02 -20.70
C GLN A 125 9.87 3.63 -20.19
N GLN A 126 10.08 3.60 -18.88
CA GLN A 126 11.37 3.25 -18.29
C GLN A 126 11.60 1.73 -18.24
N LEU A 127 10.54 0.95 -18.03
CA LEU A 127 10.60 -0.51 -17.96
C LEU A 127 10.90 -1.17 -19.32
N GLY A 128 10.71 -0.45 -20.42
CA GLY A 128 11.14 -0.88 -21.75
C GLY A 128 12.65 -0.95 -21.92
N ARG A 129 13.42 -0.29 -21.06
CA ARG A 129 14.89 -0.28 -21.11
C ARG A 129 15.48 -1.48 -20.37
N TRP A 130 16.67 -1.90 -20.76
CA TRP A 130 17.47 -2.88 -20.00
C TRP A 130 17.94 -2.25 -18.70
N SER A 131 17.33 -2.68 -17.60
CA SER A 131 17.65 -2.27 -16.24
C SER A 131 17.19 -3.37 -15.28
N GLU A 132 17.68 -3.35 -14.03
CA GLU A 132 17.18 -4.29 -13.01
C GLU A 132 15.67 -4.20 -12.81
N LEU A 133 15.13 -2.98 -12.84
CA LEU A 133 13.70 -2.73 -12.73
C LEU A 133 12.93 -3.33 -13.92
N GLY A 134 13.43 -3.10 -15.15
CA GLY A 134 12.87 -3.65 -16.38
C GLY A 134 12.95 -5.18 -16.43
N LEU A 135 14.05 -5.76 -15.93
CA LEU A 135 14.21 -7.20 -15.84
C LEU A 135 13.21 -7.80 -14.83
N ALA A 136 13.09 -7.24 -13.64
CA ALA A 136 12.13 -7.68 -12.62
C ALA A 136 10.70 -7.65 -13.17
N HIS A 137 10.33 -6.57 -13.85
CA HIS A 137 9.03 -6.45 -14.50
C HIS A 137 8.77 -7.54 -15.54
N ARG A 138 9.73 -7.78 -16.45
CA ARG A 138 9.63 -8.81 -17.49
C ARG A 138 9.54 -10.22 -16.90
N LEU A 139 10.33 -10.52 -15.87
CA LEU A 139 10.28 -11.82 -15.20
C LEU A 139 8.90 -12.06 -14.56
N CYS A 140 8.32 -11.08 -13.89
CA CYS A 140 6.97 -11.19 -13.34
C CYS A 140 5.89 -11.43 -14.43
N ALA A 141 6.10 -10.92 -15.63
CA ALA A 141 5.19 -11.12 -16.76
C ALA A 141 5.36 -12.47 -17.48
N LEU A 142 6.57 -13.02 -17.47
CA LEU A 142 6.91 -14.25 -18.20
C LEU A 142 6.75 -15.52 -17.37
N LEU A 143 6.86 -15.42 -16.05
CA LEU A 143 6.80 -16.59 -15.17
C LEU A 143 5.35 -16.90 -14.79
N PRO A 144 4.83 -18.08 -15.14
CA PRO A 144 3.43 -18.45 -14.92
C PRO A 144 3.13 -18.96 -13.51
N GLY A 145 4.09 -18.92 -12.60
CA GLY A 145 4.00 -19.53 -11.28
C GLY A 145 4.43 -18.63 -10.14
N PRO A 146 4.43 -19.14 -8.91
CA PRO A 146 4.88 -18.40 -7.75
C PRO A 146 6.35 -17.98 -7.89
N LEU A 147 6.64 -16.72 -7.62
CA LEU A 147 7.97 -16.15 -7.71
C LEU A 147 8.50 -15.84 -6.30
N LEU A 148 9.61 -16.44 -5.95
CA LEU A 148 10.35 -16.09 -4.74
C LEU A 148 11.36 -14.99 -5.06
N LEU A 149 11.18 -13.84 -4.46
CA LEU A 149 12.06 -12.69 -4.63
C LEU A 149 12.98 -12.54 -3.41
N GLY A 150 14.28 -12.35 -3.67
CA GLY A 150 15.20 -11.89 -2.63
C GLY A 150 14.82 -10.49 -2.15
N ASN A 151 15.06 -10.21 -0.89
CA ASN A 151 14.85 -8.87 -0.34
C ASN A 151 15.85 -7.89 -0.98
N SER A 152 15.46 -6.68 -1.30
CA SER A 152 16.24 -5.55 -1.85
C SER A 152 15.66 -5.03 -3.18
N LEU A 153 16.49 -4.75 -4.19
CA LEU A 153 16.07 -4.20 -5.49
C LEU A 153 14.99 -5.00 -6.23
N PRO A 154 15.01 -6.35 -6.28
CA PRO A 154 13.94 -7.10 -6.93
C PRO A 154 12.55 -6.83 -6.35
N VAL A 155 12.46 -6.71 -5.01
CA VAL A 155 11.19 -6.38 -4.34
C VAL A 155 10.74 -4.98 -4.69
N SER A 156 11.67 -4.01 -4.70
CA SER A 156 11.37 -2.62 -5.10
C SER A 156 10.89 -2.56 -6.56
N GLY A 157 11.46 -3.35 -7.43
CA GLY A 157 11.02 -3.49 -8.83
C GLY A 157 9.58 -3.98 -8.93
N VAL A 158 9.21 -5.01 -8.17
CA VAL A 158 7.84 -5.55 -8.14
C VAL A 158 6.85 -4.54 -7.54
N ILE A 159 7.23 -3.80 -6.50
CA ILE A 159 6.41 -2.75 -5.90
C ILE A 159 6.06 -1.67 -6.93
N SER A 160 6.98 -1.38 -7.83
CA SER A 160 6.83 -0.33 -8.84
C SER A 160 6.09 -0.79 -10.10
N THR A 161 5.84 -2.09 -10.29
CA THR A 161 5.15 -2.59 -11.47
C THR A 161 3.64 -2.39 -11.41
N PRO A 162 2.97 -2.02 -12.52
CA PRO A 162 1.53 -1.96 -12.56
C PRO A 162 0.91 -3.35 -12.36
N SER A 163 -0.19 -3.41 -11.66
CA SER A 163 -1.05 -4.60 -11.62
C SER A 163 -1.73 -4.75 -13.00
N ARG A 164 -1.66 -5.92 -13.58
CA ARG A 164 -2.49 -6.28 -14.75
C ARG A 164 -3.91 -6.60 -14.31
#